data_070e042e8295d4f128c279ac642cce0b
#
_entry.id   070e042e8295d4f128c279ac642cce0b
#
_cell.length_a   1.000
_cell.length_b   1.000
_cell.length_c   1.000
_cell.angle_alpha   90.00
_cell.angle_beta   90.00
_cell.angle_gamma   90.00
#
_symmetry.space_group_name_H-M   'P 1'
#
loop_
_entity.id
_entity.type
_entity.pdbx_description
1 polymer ?
#
loop_
_entity_poly.entity_id
_entity_poly.type
_entity_poly.pdbx_seq_one_letter_code
_entity_poly.pdbx_strand_id
1 'polypeptide(L)'
;MKKFSKKVNSFAYQHIWLKYILDYGFAVLATVFSAFIFVFGMLTFLEPALSANAADVGPAMVSSGSSGAAQVIKLIIFSIFKNLDTKNERIILSSLYLLINIPLLVLAFKGVGLRFAIFTLLNVGCVFLFTNTLKGEIFTTLAEYVSDHGGMLTRALFAGMCTGISSGIAYKIDASAGGFDIISFYISAKKSTLAGKYGMIINGTIVLSFALVSGLTSHDFATAIGGALFSFVYLLTVMMVIDVINIRNKKAKIEITTSNKELPQLLIANIPHGATLVQAKGAFTDSDRLIIEMVVSTTEIKRSVNIIKTLDPSSFVVVTSLSGVYGNFHMKPIK
;
A
#
# COMPACT_ATOMS: atom_id res chain seq x y z
N MET A 1 0.60 -23.07 -16.74
CA MET A 1 1.01 -21.70 -16.43
C MET A 1 2.47 -21.58 -15.92
N LYS A 2 2.95 -22.32 -14.94
CA LYS A 2 4.36 -22.23 -14.43
C LYS A 2 5.47 -22.53 -15.49
N LYS A 3 5.24 -23.44 -16.45
CA LYS A 3 6.21 -23.75 -17.53
C LYS A 3 6.31 -22.62 -18.56
N PHE A 4 5.20 -21.95 -18.89
CA PHE A 4 5.16 -20.82 -19.82
C PHE A 4 5.84 -19.58 -19.22
N SER A 5 5.59 -19.28 -17.96
CA SER A 5 6.29 -18.22 -17.22
C SER A 5 7.80 -18.43 -17.13
N LYS A 6 8.28 -19.66 -16.94
CA LYS A 6 9.73 -19.99 -16.96
C LYS A 6 10.37 -19.76 -18.34
N LYS A 7 9.67 -20.13 -19.42
CA LYS A 7 10.16 -19.96 -20.80
C LYS A 7 10.22 -18.46 -21.20
N VAL A 8 9.19 -17.69 -20.86
CA VAL A 8 9.16 -16.24 -21.08
C VAL A 8 10.25 -15.54 -20.27
N ASN A 9 10.44 -15.92 -19.00
CA ASN A 9 11.52 -15.37 -18.18
C ASN A 9 12.91 -15.73 -18.72
N SER A 10 13.16 -16.97 -19.14
CA SER A 10 14.46 -17.35 -19.70
C SER A 10 14.78 -16.61 -21.00
N PHE A 11 13.79 -16.40 -21.88
CA PHE A 11 13.93 -15.64 -23.10
C PHE A 11 14.14 -14.13 -22.83
N ALA A 12 13.42 -13.57 -21.85
CA ALA A 12 13.59 -12.19 -21.42
C ALA A 12 14.95 -11.91 -20.76
N TYR A 13 15.55 -12.91 -20.11
CA TYR A 13 16.92 -12.78 -19.56
C TYR A 13 18.00 -12.73 -20.66
N GLN A 14 17.75 -13.28 -21.84
CA GLN A 14 18.67 -13.20 -22.99
C GLN A 14 18.59 -11.83 -23.69
N HIS A 15 17.46 -11.10 -23.54
CA HIS A 15 17.26 -9.79 -24.16
C HIS A 15 16.91 -8.74 -23.09
N ILE A 16 17.92 -8.04 -22.60
CA ILE A 16 17.79 -7.05 -21.49
C ILE A 16 16.72 -5.99 -21.80
N TRP A 17 16.61 -5.52 -23.04
CA TRP A 17 15.61 -4.55 -23.47
C TRP A 17 14.17 -5.09 -23.34
N LEU A 18 13.94 -6.37 -23.67
CA LEU A 18 12.63 -7.02 -23.55
C LEU A 18 12.19 -7.11 -22.09
N LYS A 19 13.13 -7.40 -21.20
CA LYS A 19 12.88 -7.40 -19.75
C LYS A 19 12.45 -6.01 -19.27
N TYR A 20 13.13 -4.95 -19.70
CA TYR A 20 12.72 -3.58 -19.34
C TYR A 20 11.33 -3.24 -19.85
N ILE A 21 11.01 -3.56 -21.12
CA ILE A 21 9.66 -3.32 -21.67
C ILE A 21 8.59 -4.07 -20.88
N LEU A 22 8.84 -5.34 -20.52
CA LEU A 22 7.88 -6.12 -19.74
C LEU A 22 7.72 -5.58 -18.31
N ASP A 23 8.81 -5.20 -17.64
CA ASP A 23 8.77 -4.66 -16.27
C ASP A 23 8.07 -3.29 -16.22
N TYR A 24 8.37 -2.39 -17.16
CA TYR A 24 7.71 -1.08 -17.24
C TYR A 24 6.27 -1.20 -17.75
N GLY A 25 6.00 -2.04 -18.73
CA GLY A 25 4.64 -2.32 -19.22
C GLY A 25 3.74 -2.88 -18.12
N PHE A 26 4.25 -3.85 -17.35
CA PHE A 26 3.54 -4.38 -16.19
C PHE A 26 3.29 -3.29 -15.14
N ALA A 27 4.29 -2.44 -14.86
CA ALA A 27 4.14 -1.37 -13.88
C ALA A 27 3.08 -0.33 -14.32
N VAL A 28 3.02 0.03 -15.62
CA VAL A 28 1.97 0.92 -16.15
C VAL A 28 0.59 0.29 -15.99
N LEU A 29 0.40 -0.97 -16.40
CA LEU A 29 -0.87 -1.67 -16.27
C LEU A 29 -1.31 -1.79 -14.81
N ALA A 30 -0.38 -2.13 -13.92
CA ALA A 30 -0.64 -2.20 -12.49
C ALA A 30 -1.02 -0.84 -11.89
N THR A 31 -0.39 0.26 -12.35
CA THR A 31 -0.73 1.63 -11.93
C THR A 31 -2.14 2.02 -12.37
N VAL A 32 -2.49 1.77 -13.64
CA VAL A 32 -3.82 2.07 -14.16
C VAL A 32 -4.88 1.25 -13.43
N PHE A 33 -4.63 -0.03 -13.20
CA PHE A 33 -5.55 -0.90 -12.46
C PHE A 33 -5.69 -0.49 -10.99
N SER A 34 -4.60 -0.09 -10.33
CA SER A 34 -4.61 0.47 -8.98
C SER A 34 -5.51 1.71 -8.90
N ALA A 35 -5.34 2.67 -9.82
CA ALA A 35 -6.16 3.87 -9.88
C ALA A 35 -7.64 3.54 -10.13
N PHE A 36 -7.93 2.58 -11.00
CA PHE A 36 -9.30 2.14 -11.29
C PHE A 36 -9.97 1.56 -10.04
N ILE A 37 -9.31 0.63 -9.32
CA ILE A 37 -9.86 0.04 -8.09
C ILE A 37 -10.11 1.13 -7.02
N PHE A 38 -9.18 2.08 -6.88
CA PHE A 38 -9.36 3.18 -5.93
C PHE A 38 -10.60 4.00 -6.24
N VAL A 39 -10.74 4.45 -7.51
CA VAL A 39 -11.88 5.27 -7.92
C VAL A 39 -13.18 4.48 -7.87
N PHE A 40 -13.17 3.21 -8.26
CA PHE A 40 -14.32 2.32 -8.10
C PHE A 40 -14.78 2.27 -6.63
N GLY A 41 -13.86 2.02 -5.70
CA GLY A 41 -14.17 1.98 -4.27
C GLY A 41 -14.67 3.32 -3.73
N MET A 42 -14.08 4.43 -4.20
CA MET A 42 -14.48 5.78 -3.82
C MET A 42 -15.91 6.12 -4.29
N LEU A 43 -16.21 5.90 -5.58
CA LEU A 43 -17.51 6.23 -6.16
C LEU A 43 -18.64 5.30 -5.72
N THR A 44 -18.32 4.05 -5.33
CA THR A 44 -19.33 3.07 -4.94
C THR A 44 -19.57 3.08 -3.44
N PHE A 45 -18.53 3.18 -2.63
CA PHE A 45 -18.66 2.90 -1.18
C PHE A 45 -18.37 4.09 -0.29
N LEU A 46 -17.43 4.99 -0.64
CA LEU A 46 -17.10 6.15 0.18
C LEU A 46 -18.04 7.34 -0.05
N GLU A 47 -18.15 7.77 -1.29
CA GLU A 47 -18.98 8.91 -1.70
C GLU A 47 -19.91 8.54 -2.88
N PRO A 48 -20.88 7.65 -2.67
CA PRO A 48 -21.79 7.24 -3.74
C PRO A 48 -22.65 8.40 -4.25
N ALA A 49 -22.89 9.43 -3.45
CA ALA A 49 -23.55 10.66 -3.87
C ALA A 49 -22.87 11.35 -5.07
N LEU A 50 -21.56 11.15 -5.28
CA LEU A 50 -20.87 11.59 -6.48
C LEU A 50 -21.30 10.83 -7.74
N SER A 51 -21.87 9.65 -7.62
CA SER A 51 -22.20 8.78 -8.76
C SER A 51 -23.57 9.04 -9.37
N ALA A 52 -24.54 9.42 -8.54
CA ALA A 52 -25.88 9.78 -8.94
C ALA A 52 -26.55 10.63 -7.86
N ASN A 53 -27.78 11.09 -8.12
CA ASN A 53 -28.62 11.86 -7.20
C ASN A 53 -29.04 11.05 -5.96
N ALA A 54 -28.16 10.28 -5.38
CA ALA A 54 -28.40 9.38 -4.25
C ALA A 54 -28.42 10.18 -2.95
N ALA A 55 -29.49 10.94 -2.72
CA ALA A 55 -29.73 11.64 -1.45
C ALA A 55 -29.89 10.68 -0.26
N ASP A 56 -30.17 9.39 -0.49
CA ASP A 56 -30.59 8.43 0.50
C ASP A 56 -29.52 7.37 0.91
N VAL A 57 -28.31 7.48 0.42
CA VAL A 57 -27.27 6.43 0.64
C VAL A 57 -26.53 6.57 1.98
N GLY A 58 -27.08 7.31 2.93
CA GLY A 58 -26.50 7.49 4.27
C GLY A 58 -25.31 8.46 4.32
N PRO A 59 -24.75 8.72 5.52
CA PRO A 59 -23.71 9.72 5.70
C PRO A 59 -22.43 9.39 4.90
N ALA A 60 -21.78 10.44 4.39
CA ALA A 60 -20.50 10.33 3.71
C ALA A 60 -19.41 9.85 4.68
N MET A 61 -18.48 9.04 4.17
CA MET A 61 -17.26 8.66 4.87
C MET A 61 -16.07 9.37 4.22
N VAL A 62 -15.08 9.72 5.05
CA VAL A 62 -13.85 10.35 4.53
C VAL A 62 -12.84 9.29 4.10
N SER A 63 -12.23 9.53 2.95
CA SER A 63 -11.13 8.72 2.42
C SER A 63 -9.83 8.95 3.21
N SER A 64 -8.79 8.19 2.87
CA SER A 64 -7.44 8.38 3.38
C SER A 64 -6.60 9.31 2.50
N GLY A 65 -5.52 9.85 3.06
CA GLY A 65 -4.52 10.59 2.31
C GLY A 65 -5.03 11.89 1.70
N SER A 66 -4.48 12.25 0.53
CA SER A 66 -4.86 13.50 -0.15
C SER A 66 -6.31 13.51 -0.63
N SER A 67 -6.91 12.35 -0.89
CA SER A 67 -8.33 12.26 -1.23
C SER A 67 -9.20 12.68 -0.05
N GLY A 68 -8.90 12.22 1.17
CA GLY A 68 -9.60 12.64 2.37
C GLY A 68 -9.43 14.13 2.67
N ALA A 69 -8.21 14.65 2.52
CA ALA A 69 -7.98 16.09 2.66
C ALA A 69 -8.77 16.89 1.62
N ALA A 70 -8.84 16.44 0.37
CA ALA A 70 -9.63 17.06 -0.68
C ALA A 70 -11.13 17.06 -0.33
N GLN A 71 -11.65 15.98 0.28
CA GLN A 71 -13.03 15.90 0.75
C GLN A 71 -13.32 16.92 1.85
N VAL A 72 -12.42 17.06 2.84
CA VAL A 72 -12.56 18.06 3.90
C VAL A 72 -12.57 19.48 3.34
N ILE A 73 -11.63 19.81 2.43
CA ILE A 73 -11.57 21.12 1.78
C ILE A 73 -12.82 21.36 0.93
N LYS A 74 -13.29 20.34 0.20
CA LYS A 74 -14.55 20.39 -0.56
C LYS A 74 -15.72 20.78 0.34
N LEU A 75 -15.87 20.13 1.50
CA LEU A 75 -16.93 20.46 2.46
C LEU A 75 -16.86 21.92 2.91
N ILE A 76 -15.68 22.44 3.20
CA ILE A 76 -15.47 23.85 3.58
C ILE A 76 -15.87 24.77 2.42
N ILE A 77 -15.45 24.49 1.19
CA ILE A 77 -15.79 25.30 0.02
C ILE A 77 -17.31 25.36 -0.17
N PHE A 78 -17.99 24.21 -0.13
CA PHE A 78 -19.45 24.16 -0.32
C PHE A 78 -20.22 24.78 0.86
N SER A 79 -19.66 24.80 2.06
CA SER A 79 -20.28 25.50 3.21
C SER A 79 -20.20 27.02 3.09
N ILE A 80 -19.10 27.52 2.53
CA ILE A 80 -18.88 28.98 2.33
C ILE A 80 -19.65 29.47 1.11
N PHE A 81 -19.55 28.73 0.01
CA PHE A 81 -20.14 29.10 -1.28
C PHE A 81 -21.41 28.28 -1.56
N LYS A 82 -22.51 28.61 -0.86
CA LYS A 82 -23.80 27.88 -0.94
C LYS A 82 -24.43 27.83 -2.35
N ASN A 83 -23.97 28.66 -3.29
CA ASN A 83 -24.51 28.74 -4.66
C ASN A 83 -23.69 27.93 -5.68
N LEU A 84 -22.74 27.10 -5.24
CA LEU A 84 -21.99 26.24 -6.16
C LEU A 84 -22.90 25.11 -6.67
N ASP A 85 -22.90 24.94 -8.00
CA ASP A 85 -23.63 23.84 -8.63
C ASP A 85 -23.01 22.49 -8.24
N THR A 86 -23.81 21.62 -7.67
CA THR A 86 -23.42 20.25 -7.29
C THR A 86 -22.94 19.42 -8.48
N LYS A 87 -23.33 19.80 -9.71
CA LYS A 87 -22.83 19.16 -10.95
C LYS A 87 -21.32 19.22 -11.09
N ASN A 88 -20.66 20.23 -10.48
CA ASN A 88 -19.21 20.41 -10.52
C ASN A 88 -18.47 19.73 -9.35
N GLU A 89 -19.18 19.05 -8.45
CA GLU A 89 -18.60 18.49 -7.23
C GLU A 89 -17.45 17.51 -7.50
N ARG A 90 -17.60 16.66 -8.52
CA ARG A 90 -16.54 15.71 -8.94
C ARG A 90 -15.30 16.42 -9.46
N ILE A 91 -15.49 17.45 -10.29
CA ILE A 91 -14.37 18.21 -10.87
C ILE A 91 -13.64 18.95 -9.76
N ILE A 92 -14.37 19.55 -8.81
CA ILE A 92 -13.78 20.23 -7.65
C ILE A 92 -12.98 19.24 -6.81
N LEU A 93 -13.56 18.10 -6.45
CA LEU A 93 -12.89 17.07 -5.64
C LEU A 93 -11.63 16.56 -6.31
N SER A 94 -11.72 16.16 -7.59
CA SER A 94 -10.58 15.62 -8.33
C SER A 94 -9.49 16.68 -8.60
N SER A 95 -9.87 17.93 -8.79
CA SER A 95 -8.91 19.03 -8.93
C SER A 95 -8.19 19.33 -7.62
N LEU A 96 -8.90 19.34 -6.48
CA LEU A 96 -8.30 19.48 -5.16
C LEU A 96 -7.34 18.31 -4.87
N TYR A 97 -7.75 17.08 -5.19
CA TYR A 97 -6.89 15.90 -5.07
C TYR A 97 -5.60 16.07 -5.89
N LEU A 98 -5.70 16.52 -7.15
CA LEU A 98 -4.54 16.77 -8.01
C LEU A 98 -3.65 17.87 -7.40
N LEU A 99 -4.23 18.99 -6.97
CA LEU A 99 -3.51 20.14 -6.43
C LEU A 99 -2.72 19.77 -5.16
N ILE A 100 -3.33 19.01 -4.25
CA ILE A 100 -2.66 18.54 -3.02
C ILE A 100 -1.50 17.60 -3.35
N ASN A 101 -1.63 16.80 -4.43
CA ASN A 101 -0.57 15.90 -4.84
C ASN A 101 0.63 16.58 -5.52
N ILE A 102 0.52 17.80 -6.04
CA ILE A 102 1.64 18.52 -6.67
C ILE A 102 2.85 18.64 -5.72
N PRO A 103 2.74 19.24 -4.50
CA PRO A 103 3.87 19.33 -3.59
C PRO A 103 4.38 17.95 -3.12
N LEU A 104 3.49 16.97 -3.00
CA LEU A 104 3.85 15.61 -2.63
C LEU A 104 4.66 14.90 -3.73
N LEU A 105 4.33 15.15 -5.00
CA LEU A 105 5.11 14.66 -6.14
C LEU A 105 6.50 15.28 -6.21
N VAL A 106 6.62 16.58 -5.88
CA VAL A 106 7.95 17.23 -5.76
C VAL A 106 8.77 16.56 -4.64
N LEU A 107 8.14 16.24 -3.51
CA LEU A 107 8.79 15.51 -2.42
C LEU A 107 9.18 14.09 -2.86
N ALA A 108 8.32 13.39 -3.59
CA ALA A 108 8.59 12.08 -4.14
C ALA A 108 9.81 12.09 -5.08
N PHE A 109 9.85 13.07 -5.98
CA PHE A 109 10.94 13.23 -6.93
C PHE A 109 12.30 13.51 -6.24
N LYS A 110 12.32 14.43 -5.26
CA LYS A 110 13.55 14.81 -4.57
C LYS A 110 13.97 13.83 -3.47
N GLY A 111 13.02 13.15 -2.84
CA GLY A 111 13.26 12.42 -1.61
C GLY A 111 13.20 10.89 -1.72
N VAL A 112 12.55 10.35 -2.77
CA VAL A 112 12.38 8.90 -2.94
C VAL A 112 13.07 8.40 -4.21
N GLY A 113 12.74 8.97 -5.37
CA GLY A 113 13.37 8.63 -6.64
C GLY A 113 12.47 8.87 -7.85
N LEU A 114 13.11 8.96 -9.02
CA LEU A 114 12.45 9.32 -10.27
C LEU A 114 11.38 8.29 -10.68
N ARG A 115 11.68 7.01 -10.61
CA ARG A 115 10.75 5.94 -10.97
C ARG A 115 9.48 6.01 -10.10
N PHE A 116 9.66 6.13 -8.78
CA PHE A 116 8.57 6.27 -7.84
C PHE A 116 7.67 7.48 -8.17
N ALA A 117 8.30 8.64 -8.46
CA ALA A 117 7.59 9.87 -8.79
C ALA A 117 6.79 9.76 -10.10
N ILE A 118 7.37 9.15 -11.16
CA ILE A 118 6.70 8.98 -12.46
C ILE A 118 5.46 8.09 -12.34
N PHE A 119 5.58 6.90 -11.70
CA PHE A 119 4.43 6.01 -11.56
C PHE A 119 3.39 6.57 -10.59
N THR A 120 3.80 7.33 -9.58
CA THR A 120 2.86 8.05 -8.70
C THR A 120 2.13 9.16 -9.45
N LEU A 121 2.82 9.93 -10.29
CA LEU A 121 2.20 10.94 -11.15
C LEU A 121 1.19 10.30 -12.12
N LEU A 122 1.55 9.18 -12.74
CA LEU A 122 0.65 8.41 -13.61
C LEU A 122 -0.59 7.94 -12.83
N ASN A 123 -0.42 7.42 -11.62
CA ASN A 123 -1.54 7.01 -10.77
C ASN A 123 -2.46 8.17 -10.44
N VAL A 124 -1.93 9.29 -9.96
CA VAL A 124 -2.68 10.50 -9.64
C VAL A 124 -3.44 11.03 -10.86
N GLY A 125 -2.81 11.04 -12.03
CA GLY A 125 -3.46 11.41 -13.30
C GLY A 125 -4.58 10.46 -13.69
N CYS A 126 -4.39 9.16 -13.55
CA CYS A 126 -5.44 8.16 -13.80
C CYS A 126 -6.61 8.30 -12.81
N VAL A 127 -6.33 8.56 -11.53
CA VAL A 127 -7.40 8.82 -10.53
C VAL A 127 -8.20 10.05 -10.92
N PHE A 128 -7.56 11.14 -11.31
CA PHE A 128 -8.24 12.34 -11.80
C PHE A 128 -9.13 12.04 -13.01
N LEU A 129 -8.60 11.35 -14.01
CA LEU A 129 -9.34 10.97 -15.22
C LEU A 129 -10.53 10.05 -14.88
N PHE A 130 -10.30 8.98 -14.13
CA PHE A 130 -11.35 8.02 -13.80
C PHE A 130 -12.45 8.64 -12.93
N THR A 131 -12.11 9.50 -11.98
CA THR A 131 -13.11 10.20 -11.15
C THR A 131 -14.07 11.04 -12.01
N ASN A 132 -13.59 11.63 -13.11
CA ASN A 132 -14.42 12.46 -13.98
C ASN A 132 -15.11 11.67 -15.11
N THR A 133 -14.55 10.54 -15.54
CA THR A 133 -15.05 9.78 -16.71
C THR A 133 -15.93 8.59 -16.31
N LEU A 134 -15.64 7.93 -15.19
CA LEU A 134 -16.43 6.78 -14.75
C LEU A 134 -17.81 7.25 -14.27
N LYS A 135 -18.82 6.93 -15.06
CA LYS A 135 -20.23 7.22 -14.81
C LYS A 135 -21.03 5.97 -15.13
N GLY A 136 -22.13 5.77 -14.44
CA GLY A 136 -23.05 4.67 -14.74
C GLY A 136 -23.84 4.23 -13.52
N GLU A 137 -25.00 3.67 -13.77
CA GLU A 137 -25.92 3.18 -12.76
C GLU A 137 -25.34 2.05 -11.91
N ILE A 138 -24.31 1.34 -12.42
CA ILE A 138 -23.67 0.25 -11.70
C ILE A 138 -23.09 0.69 -10.35
N PHE A 139 -22.54 1.92 -10.27
CA PHE A 139 -21.95 2.44 -9.02
C PHE A 139 -23.04 2.73 -7.99
N THR A 140 -24.18 3.27 -8.42
CA THR A 140 -25.31 3.60 -7.56
C THR A 140 -26.07 2.35 -7.15
N THR A 141 -26.37 1.46 -8.08
CA THR A 141 -27.05 0.19 -7.76
C THR A 141 -26.26 -0.66 -6.77
N LEU A 142 -24.93 -0.73 -6.94
CA LEU A 142 -24.08 -1.43 -5.96
C LEU A 142 -24.04 -0.70 -4.60
N ALA A 143 -24.00 0.63 -4.60
CA ALA A 143 -23.99 1.41 -3.37
C ALA A 143 -25.30 1.25 -2.58
N GLU A 144 -26.42 1.34 -3.27
CA GLU A 144 -27.75 1.11 -2.71
C GLU A 144 -27.90 -0.32 -2.18
N TYR A 145 -27.56 -1.33 -2.99
CA TYR A 145 -27.63 -2.73 -2.59
C TYR A 145 -26.81 -3.01 -1.32
N VAL A 146 -25.58 -2.50 -1.26
CA VAL A 146 -24.70 -2.70 -0.11
C VAL A 146 -25.20 -1.91 1.10
N SER A 147 -25.77 -0.73 0.92
CA SER A 147 -26.32 0.08 2.01
C SER A 147 -27.57 -0.58 2.61
N ASP A 148 -28.46 -1.11 1.78
CA ASP A 148 -29.71 -1.72 2.21
C ASP A 148 -29.52 -3.06 2.93
N HIS A 149 -28.54 -3.86 2.47
CA HIS A 149 -28.33 -5.22 2.98
C HIS A 149 -27.19 -5.32 4.02
N GLY A 150 -26.24 -4.41 4.00
CA GLY A 150 -25.05 -4.49 4.85
C GLY A 150 -24.76 -3.23 5.68
N GLY A 151 -25.45 -2.15 5.42
CA GLY A 151 -25.29 -0.87 6.13
C GLY A 151 -23.89 -0.24 5.95
N MET A 152 -23.65 0.81 6.73
CA MET A 152 -22.43 1.61 6.70
C MET A 152 -21.16 0.80 7.00
N LEU A 153 -21.25 -0.22 7.87
CA LEU A 153 -20.09 -1.06 8.19
C LEU A 153 -19.60 -1.81 6.97
N THR A 154 -20.50 -2.41 6.20
CA THR A 154 -20.15 -3.16 4.98
C THR A 154 -19.56 -2.23 3.93
N ARG A 155 -20.12 -1.02 3.78
CA ARG A 155 -19.55 0.02 2.89
C ARG A 155 -18.12 0.38 3.30
N ALA A 156 -17.87 0.61 4.59
CA ALA A 156 -16.54 0.93 5.12
C ALA A 156 -15.52 -0.18 4.84
N LEU A 157 -15.93 -1.44 5.02
CA LEU A 157 -15.07 -2.61 4.76
C LEU A 157 -14.72 -2.72 3.27
N PHE A 158 -15.71 -2.67 2.36
CA PHE A 158 -15.45 -2.76 0.92
C PHE A 158 -14.64 -1.57 0.39
N ALA A 159 -14.94 -0.35 0.85
CA ALA A 159 -14.13 0.83 0.53
C ALA A 159 -12.67 0.63 0.97
N GLY A 160 -12.47 0.15 2.20
CA GLY A 160 -11.15 -0.12 2.75
C GLY A 160 -10.40 -1.21 1.98
N MET A 161 -11.10 -2.27 1.55
CA MET A 161 -10.52 -3.31 0.68
C MET A 161 -10.07 -2.74 -0.66
N CYS A 162 -10.90 -1.97 -1.35
CA CYS A 162 -10.55 -1.36 -2.63
C CYS A 162 -9.34 -0.43 -2.50
N THR A 163 -9.34 0.47 -1.51
CA THR A 163 -8.22 1.39 -1.28
C THR A 163 -6.96 0.65 -0.85
N GLY A 164 -7.07 -0.35 0.02
CA GLY A 164 -5.95 -1.17 0.46
C GLY A 164 -5.32 -2.00 -0.65
N ILE A 165 -6.14 -2.57 -1.56
CA ILE A 165 -5.67 -3.28 -2.75
C ILE A 165 -4.95 -2.31 -3.69
N SER A 166 -5.54 -1.14 -3.94
CA SER A 166 -4.94 -0.09 -4.77
C SER A 166 -3.56 0.31 -4.25
N SER A 167 -3.47 0.72 -2.99
CA SER A 167 -2.20 1.12 -2.37
C SER A 167 -1.19 -0.03 -2.32
N GLY A 168 -1.65 -1.24 -2.01
CA GLY A 168 -0.79 -2.44 -2.00
C GLY A 168 -0.19 -2.77 -3.36
N ILE A 169 -0.96 -2.62 -4.45
CA ILE A 169 -0.46 -2.78 -5.83
C ILE A 169 0.56 -1.69 -6.15
N ALA A 170 0.25 -0.42 -5.84
CA ALA A 170 1.15 0.70 -6.06
C ALA A 170 2.51 0.48 -5.35
N TYR A 171 2.50 0.06 -4.09
CA TYR A 171 3.74 -0.22 -3.35
C TYR A 171 4.55 -1.38 -3.94
N LYS A 172 3.91 -2.39 -4.53
CA LYS A 172 4.63 -3.50 -5.19
C LYS A 172 5.44 -3.08 -6.41
N ILE A 173 5.00 -2.03 -7.10
CA ILE A 173 5.68 -1.51 -8.30
C ILE A 173 6.58 -0.32 -8.02
N ASP A 174 6.86 -0.03 -6.75
CA ASP A 174 7.63 1.15 -6.31
C ASP A 174 6.96 2.47 -6.70
N ALA A 175 5.65 2.59 -6.41
CA ALA A 175 4.87 3.80 -6.58
C ALA A 175 3.98 4.02 -5.35
N SER A 176 3.31 5.17 -5.29
CA SER A 176 2.22 5.43 -4.35
C SER A 176 0.89 5.52 -5.10
N ALA A 177 -0.20 5.16 -4.42
CA ALA A 177 -1.56 5.44 -4.90
C ALA A 177 -1.90 6.95 -4.88
N GLY A 178 -0.92 7.78 -4.56
CA GLY A 178 -1.06 9.21 -4.36
C GLY A 178 -1.39 9.55 -2.91
N GLY A 179 -1.10 10.79 -2.52
CA GLY A 179 -1.46 11.29 -1.22
C GLY A 179 -0.35 11.28 -0.18
N PHE A 180 -0.76 11.47 1.06
CA PHE A 180 0.17 11.56 2.20
C PHE A 180 0.95 10.29 2.50
N ASP A 181 0.64 9.19 1.83
CA ASP A 181 1.46 7.97 1.84
C ASP A 181 2.89 8.23 1.38
N ILE A 182 3.09 9.20 0.48
CA ILE A 182 4.41 9.66 0.03
C ILE A 182 5.23 10.18 1.21
N ILE A 183 4.62 10.95 2.11
CA ILE A 183 5.26 11.48 3.33
C ILE A 183 5.62 10.32 4.25
N SER A 184 4.68 9.41 4.48
CA SER A 184 4.89 8.24 5.34
C SER A 184 6.04 7.37 4.81
N PHE A 185 6.10 7.18 3.49
CA PHE A 185 7.17 6.44 2.83
C PHE A 185 8.53 7.15 2.94
N TYR A 186 8.56 8.47 2.68
CA TYR A 186 9.77 9.28 2.79
C TYR A 186 10.36 9.28 4.21
N ILE A 187 9.51 9.48 5.23
CA ILE A 187 9.94 9.47 6.64
C ILE A 187 10.43 8.07 7.03
N SER A 188 9.72 7.04 6.62
CA SER A 188 10.08 5.63 6.87
C SER A 188 11.44 5.29 6.27
N ALA A 189 11.69 5.69 5.03
CA ALA A 189 12.96 5.48 4.36
C ALA A 189 14.13 6.22 5.05
N LYS A 190 13.88 7.45 5.54
CA LYS A 190 14.91 8.29 6.18
C LYS A 190 15.20 7.90 7.62
N LYS A 191 14.18 7.46 8.38
CA LYS A 191 14.30 7.16 9.83
C LYS A 191 14.33 5.66 10.14
N SER A 192 14.29 4.78 9.13
CA SER A 192 14.22 3.32 9.29
C SER A 192 13.07 2.86 10.22
N THR A 193 11.96 3.60 10.20
CA THR A 193 10.78 3.35 11.04
C THR A 193 9.61 2.82 10.20
N LEU A 194 8.60 2.26 10.86
CA LEU A 194 7.41 1.76 10.17
C LEU A 194 6.58 2.92 9.60
N ALA A 195 6.35 2.90 8.30
CA ALA A 195 5.54 3.91 7.59
C ALA A 195 4.10 4.00 8.13
N GLY A 196 3.53 2.89 8.59
CA GLY A 196 2.16 2.82 9.08
C GLY A 196 1.86 3.75 10.27
N LYS A 197 2.85 3.97 11.17
CA LYS A 197 2.67 4.88 12.31
C LYS A 197 2.38 6.33 11.86
N TYR A 198 3.12 6.82 10.90
CA TYR A 198 2.91 8.18 10.37
C TYR A 198 1.64 8.27 9.52
N GLY A 199 1.36 7.23 8.73
CA GLY A 199 0.10 7.12 7.99
C GLY A 199 -1.13 7.17 8.91
N MET A 200 -1.09 6.47 10.04
CA MET A 200 -2.18 6.47 11.02
C MET A 200 -2.39 7.86 11.62
N ILE A 201 -1.34 8.58 12.01
CA ILE A 201 -1.43 9.92 12.59
C ILE A 201 -2.03 10.89 11.56
N ILE A 202 -1.52 10.90 10.34
CA ILE A 202 -1.99 11.80 9.27
C ILE A 202 -3.46 11.52 8.95
N ASN A 203 -3.81 10.26 8.72
CA ASN A 203 -5.18 9.87 8.37
C ASN A 203 -6.15 10.06 9.54
N GLY A 204 -5.73 9.80 10.78
CA GLY A 204 -6.51 10.10 11.97
C GLY A 204 -6.84 11.59 12.10
N THR A 205 -5.86 12.46 11.82
CA THR A 205 -6.10 13.91 11.79
C THR A 205 -7.13 14.31 10.73
N ILE A 206 -7.10 13.68 9.55
CA ILE A 206 -8.07 13.93 8.47
C ILE A 206 -9.47 13.52 8.90
N VAL A 207 -9.63 12.35 9.53
CA VAL A 207 -10.93 11.87 10.02
C VAL A 207 -11.49 12.80 11.09
N LEU A 208 -10.66 13.27 12.03
CA LEU A 208 -11.07 14.23 13.05
C LEU A 208 -11.48 15.57 12.43
N SER A 209 -10.70 16.07 11.47
CA SER A 209 -11.04 17.31 10.74
C SER A 209 -12.37 17.16 9.98
N PHE A 210 -12.59 16.00 9.36
CA PHE A 210 -13.85 15.71 8.67
C PHE A 210 -15.04 15.72 9.64
N ALA A 211 -14.92 15.08 10.80
CA ALA A 211 -15.98 15.06 11.82
C ALA A 211 -16.34 16.47 12.29
N LEU A 212 -15.31 17.29 12.57
CA LEU A 212 -15.50 18.69 12.99
C LEU A 212 -16.18 19.53 11.91
N VAL A 213 -15.64 19.50 10.70
CA VAL A 213 -16.17 20.31 9.59
C VAL A 213 -17.58 19.84 9.22
N SER A 214 -17.80 18.53 9.10
CA SER A 214 -19.11 17.96 8.78
C SER A 214 -20.16 18.31 9.87
N GLY A 215 -19.82 18.19 11.14
CA GLY A 215 -20.71 18.53 12.25
C GLY A 215 -21.05 20.04 12.31
N LEU A 216 -20.07 20.91 12.02
CA LEU A 216 -20.29 22.35 11.99
C LEU A 216 -21.13 22.79 10.77
N THR A 217 -20.95 22.14 9.62
CA THR A 217 -21.64 22.50 8.37
C THR A 217 -23.06 21.97 8.31
N SER A 218 -23.30 20.75 8.81
CA SER A 218 -24.63 20.12 8.84
C SER A 218 -25.46 20.46 10.08
N HIS A 219 -24.85 21.05 11.10
CA HIS A 219 -25.43 21.20 12.45
C HIS A 219 -25.90 19.88 13.08
N ASP A 220 -25.39 18.73 12.59
CA ASP A 220 -25.69 17.40 13.09
C ASP A 220 -24.37 16.65 13.43
N PHE A 221 -23.94 16.83 14.66
CA PHE A 221 -22.73 16.17 15.18
C PHE A 221 -22.91 14.65 15.35
N ALA A 222 -24.14 14.16 15.57
CA ALA A 222 -24.37 12.74 15.74
C ALA A 222 -24.08 11.98 14.44
N THR A 223 -24.61 12.47 13.32
CA THR A 223 -24.32 11.91 11.97
C THR A 223 -22.86 12.10 11.60
N ALA A 224 -22.24 13.24 11.90
CA ALA A 224 -20.82 13.50 11.62
C ALA A 224 -19.88 12.53 12.38
N ILE A 225 -20.16 12.29 13.66
CA ILE A 225 -19.41 11.32 14.48
C ILE A 225 -19.63 9.89 13.94
N GLY A 226 -20.85 9.53 13.56
CA GLY A 226 -21.14 8.25 12.91
C GLY A 226 -20.30 8.04 11.65
N GLY A 227 -20.25 9.03 10.74
CA GLY A 227 -19.41 9.00 9.54
C GLY A 227 -17.92 8.88 9.85
N ALA A 228 -17.43 9.56 10.89
CA ALA A 228 -16.05 9.48 11.33
C ALA A 228 -15.69 8.10 11.91
N LEU A 229 -16.57 7.49 12.71
CA LEU A 229 -16.36 6.13 13.23
C LEU A 229 -16.27 5.09 12.11
N PHE A 230 -17.15 5.15 11.12
CA PHE A 230 -17.06 4.27 9.95
C PHE A 230 -15.83 4.56 9.08
N SER A 231 -15.40 5.83 8.98
CA SER A 231 -14.14 6.19 8.33
C SER A 231 -12.93 5.59 9.05
N PHE A 232 -12.99 5.48 10.38
CA PHE A 232 -11.96 4.81 11.15
C PHE A 232 -11.92 3.29 10.86
N VAL A 233 -13.08 2.63 10.78
CA VAL A 233 -13.16 1.22 10.35
C VAL A 233 -12.60 1.04 8.94
N TYR A 234 -12.94 1.95 8.02
CA TYR A 234 -12.35 1.98 6.68
C TYR A 234 -10.82 2.05 6.75
N LEU A 235 -10.23 2.97 7.53
CA LEU A 235 -8.78 3.10 7.68
C LEU A 235 -8.12 1.83 8.23
N LEU A 236 -8.71 1.20 9.24
CA LEU A 236 -8.22 -0.08 9.78
C LEU A 236 -8.20 -1.17 8.69
N THR A 237 -9.27 -1.24 7.89
CA THR A 237 -9.36 -2.19 6.78
C THR A 237 -8.28 -1.92 5.72
N VAL A 238 -8.07 -0.66 5.35
CA VAL A 238 -6.99 -0.25 4.42
C VAL A 238 -5.65 -0.75 4.93
N MET A 239 -5.33 -0.51 6.21
CA MET A 239 -4.06 -0.93 6.81
C MET A 239 -3.89 -2.44 6.79
N MET A 240 -4.93 -3.20 7.18
CA MET A 240 -4.90 -4.67 7.17
C MET A 240 -4.64 -5.22 5.76
N VAL A 241 -5.32 -4.69 4.76
CA VAL A 241 -5.17 -5.13 3.37
C VAL A 241 -3.78 -4.77 2.81
N ILE A 242 -3.28 -3.57 3.09
CA ILE A 242 -1.92 -3.16 2.72
C ILE A 242 -0.89 -4.10 3.36
N ASP A 243 -1.05 -4.43 4.63
CA ASP A 243 -0.13 -5.30 5.37
C ASP A 243 -0.09 -6.74 4.82
N VAL A 244 -1.20 -7.23 4.31
CA VAL A 244 -1.27 -8.54 3.63
C VAL A 244 -0.58 -8.49 2.25
N ILE A 245 -0.78 -7.40 1.50
CA ILE A 245 -0.28 -7.28 0.12
C ILE A 245 1.20 -6.85 0.10
N ASN A 246 1.59 -5.92 0.98
CA ASN A 246 2.93 -5.32 1.02
C ASN A 246 3.88 -6.10 1.93
N ILE A 247 4.37 -7.22 1.43
CA ILE A 247 5.36 -8.06 2.13
C ILE A 247 6.78 -7.48 2.02
N ARG A 248 7.01 -6.49 1.15
CA ARG A 248 8.34 -6.06 0.69
C ARG A 248 9.21 -5.45 1.80
N ASN A 249 8.61 -4.71 2.70
CA ASN A 249 9.36 -4.02 3.76
C ASN A 249 9.53 -4.89 5.03
N LYS A 250 8.90 -6.07 5.06
CA LYS A 250 9.06 -7.01 6.17
C LYS A 250 10.40 -7.71 6.08
N LYS A 251 11.06 -7.89 7.22
CA LYS A 251 12.32 -8.60 7.37
C LYS A 251 12.07 -9.91 8.10
N ALA A 252 12.92 -10.87 7.85
CA ALA A 252 12.91 -12.14 8.57
C ALA A 252 14.34 -12.53 8.96
N LYS A 253 14.46 -13.14 10.13
CA LYS A 253 15.66 -13.85 10.55
C LYS A 253 15.56 -15.27 10.04
N ILE A 254 16.57 -15.72 9.32
CA ILE A 254 16.79 -17.12 9.00
C ILE A 254 17.85 -17.66 9.96
N GLU A 255 17.49 -18.65 10.73
CA GLU A 255 18.37 -19.36 11.64
C GLU A 255 18.61 -20.76 11.09
N ILE A 256 19.86 -21.11 10.87
CA ILE A 256 20.28 -22.34 10.22
C ILE A 256 21.15 -23.12 11.21
N THR A 257 20.70 -24.28 11.62
CA THR A 257 21.50 -25.22 12.44
C THR A 257 22.11 -26.26 11.53
N THR A 258 23.45 -26.37 11.54
CA THR A 258 24.21 -27.27 10.66
C THR A 258 25.42 -27.87 11.39
N SER A 259 25.93 -28.97 10.88
CA SER A 259 27.25 -29.52 11.22
C SER A 259 28.31 -29.17 10.16
N ASN A 260 27.92 -28.57 9.04
CA ASN A 260 28.82 -28.21 7.94
C ASN A 260 29.51 -26.88 8.23
N LYS A 261 30.83 -26.97 8.51
CA LYS A 261 31.67 -25.80 8.83
C LYS A 261 31.94 -24.88 7.63
N GLU A 262 31.75 -25.34 6.40
CA GLU A 262 31.97 -24.56 5.17
C GLU A 262 30.70 -23.78 4.74
N LEU A 263 29.53 -24.17 5.25
CA LEU A 263 28.25 -23.57 4.86
C LEU A 263 28.22 -22.05 5.01
N PRO A 264 28.77 -21.41 6.06
CA PRO A 264 28.76 -19.94 6.21
C PRO A 264 29.38 -19.20 5.05
N GLN A 265 30.54 -19.65 4.57
CA GLN A 265 31.27 -19.02 3.45
C GLN A 265 30.48 -19.17 2.15
N LEU A 266 29.91 -20.35 1.91
CA LEU A 266 29.06 -20.59 0.74
C LEU A 266 27.80 -19.74 0.75
N LEU A 267 27.20 -19.50 1.92
CA LEU A 267 26.02 -18.65 2.07
C LEU A 267 26.33 -17.20 1.77
N ILE A 268 27.42 -16.64 2.32
CA ILE A 268 27.83 -15.25 2.09
C ILE A 268 28.15 -15.02 0.61
N ALA A 269 28.71 -16.00 -0.08
CA ALA A 269 28.99 -15.91 -1.51
C ALA A 269 27.71 -15.91 -2.39
N ASN A 270 26.61 -16.53 -1.93
CA ASN A 270 25.38 -16.70 -2.70
C ASN A 270 24.23 -15.77 -2.27
N ILE A 271 24.27 -15.27 -1.03
CA ILE A 271 23.23 -14.40 -0.43
C ILE A 271 23.92 -13.10 -0.01
N PRO A 272 23.51 -11.93 -0.57
CA PRO A 272 24.19 -10.65 -0.32
C PRO A 272 23.82 -10.03 1.06
N HIS A 273 23.85 -10.84 2.10
CA HIS A 273 23.58 -10.44 3.48
C HIS A 273 24.63 -11.01 4.43
N GLY A 274 24.93 -10.27 5.49
CA GLY A 274 25.82 -10.73 6.55
C GLY A 274 25.24 -11.92 7.33
N ALA A 275 26.11 -12.70 7.93
CA ALA A 275 25.76 -13.82 8.79
C ALA A 275 26.49 -13.71 10.14
N THR A 276 25.80 -14.05 11.21
CA THR A 276 26.36 -14.21 12.56
C THR A 276 26.46 -15.69 12.88
N LEU A 277 27.60 -16.12 13.43
CA LEU A 277 27.86 -17.51 13.75
C LEU A 277 27.84 -17.70 15.27
N VAL A 278 27.10 -18.73 15.73
CA VAL A 278 27.05 -19.12 17.13
C VAL A 278 27.42 -20.60 17.23
N GLN A 279 28.42 -20.92 18.02
CA GLN A 279 28.77 -22.31 18.32
C GLN A 279 27.76 -22.89 19.31
N ALA A 280 27.25 -24.08 19.01
CA ALA A 280 26.25 -24.76 19.81
C ALA A 280 26.55 -26.26 19.91
N LYS A 281 25.92 -26.92 20.86
CA LYS A 281 25.95 -28.40 20.99
C LYS A 281 24.54 -28.96 20.85
N GLY A 282 24.42 -30.07 20.16
CA GLY A 282 23.18 -30.83 20.10
C GLY A 282 22.91 -31.52 21.44
N ALA A 283 21.84 -31.16 22.13
CA ALA A 283 21.52 -31.67 23.46
C ALA A 283 21.34 -33.21 23.52
N PHE A 284 20.85 -33.79 22.42
CA PHE A 284 20.65 -35.26 22.37
C PHE A 284 21.89 -36.01 21.90
N THR A 285 22.65 -35.45 20.96
CA THR A 285 23.79 -36.14 20.33
C THR A 285 25.14 -35.74 20.91
N ASP A 286 25.18 -34.75 21.80
CA ASP A 286 26.38 -34.04 22.30
C ASP A 286 27.39 -33.64 21.20
N SER A 287 26.87 -33.54 19.96
CA SER A 287 27.70 -33.20 18.78
C SER A 287 27.78 -31.69 18.61
N ASP A 288 28.94 -31.22 18.15
CA ASP A 288 29.13 -29.81 17.79
C ASP A 288 28.19 -29.41 16.64
N ARG A 289 27.57 -28.27 16.82
CA ARG A 289 26.67 -27.65 15.85
C ARG A 289 27.06 -26.18 15.63
N LEU A 290 26.74 -25.67 14.46
CA LEU A 290 26.88 -24.27 14.13
C LEU A 290 25.49 -23.69 13.84
N ILE A 291 25.15 -22.61 14.55
CA ILE A 291 23.94 -21.84 14.26
C ILE A 291 24.39 -20.61 13.46
N ILE A 292 23.80 -20.44 12.28
CA ILE A 292 24.05 -19.31 11.38
C ILE A 292 22.79 -18.47 11.38
N GLU A 293 22.89 -17.22 11.82
CA GLU A 293 21.81 -16.25 11.81
C GLU A 293 22.00 -15.23 10.68
N MET A 294 20.98 -15.09 9.82
CA MET A 294 20.96 -14.13 8.72
C MET A 294 19.67 -13.35 8.76
N VAL A 295 19.73 -12.05 8.49
CA VAL A 295 18.55 -11.22 8.26
C VAL A 295 18.37 -10.98 6.77
N VAL A 296 17.20 -11.31 6.24
CA VAL A 296 16.87 -11.17 4.82
C VAL A 296 15.54 -10.45 4.64
N SER A 297 15.28 -9.93 3.46
CA SER A 297 13.94 -9.47 3.09
C SER A 297 12.96 -10.63 3.00
N THR A 298 11.71 -10.44 3.40
CA THR A 298 10.67 -11.48 3.31
C THR A 298 10.52 -12.02 1.88
N THR A 299 10.76 -11.19 0.86
CA THR A 299 10.75 -11.58 -0.55
C THR A 299 11.89 -12.53 -0.94
N GLU A 300 12.97 -12.55 -0.17
CA GLU A 300 14.16 -13.37 -0.42
C GLU A 300 14.14 -14.70 0.31
N ILE A 301 13.22 -14.91 1.29
CA ILE A 301 13.15 -16.12 2.11
C ILE A 301 13.15 -17.38 1.27
N LYS A 302 12.23 -17.47 0.30
CA LYS A 302 12.08 -18.69 -0.53
C LYS A 302 13.33 -19.01 -1.33
N ARG A 303 14.01 -18.00 -1.87
CA ARG A 303 15.26 -18.14 -2.59
C ARG A 303 16.38 -18.56 -1.63
N SER A 304 16.50 -17.89 -0.49
CA SER A 304 17.52 -18.18 0.52
C SER A 304 17.39 -19.58 1.08
N VAL A 305 16.18 -20.01 1.46
CA VAL A 305 15.91 -21.36 1.96
C VAL A 305 16.25 -22.42 0.90
N ASN A 306 15.92 -22.17 -0.38
CA ASN A 306 16.28 -23.09 -1.45
C ASN A 306 17.81 -23.21 -1.59
N ILE A 307 18.56 -22.10 -1.54
CA ILE A 307 20.02 -22.09 -1.59
C ILE A 307 20.58 -22.90 -0.41
N ILE A 308 20.12 -22.62 0.81
CA ILE A 308 20.55 -23.34 2.02
C ILE A 308 20.36 -24.83 1.86
N LYS A 309 19.15 -25.26 1.45
CA LYS A 309 18.81 -26.68 1.30
C LYS A 309 19.52 -27.35 0.12
N THR A 310 19.98 -26.60 -0.86
CA THR A 310 20.81 -27.13 -1.96
C THR A 310 22.25 -27.34 -1.49
N LEU A 311 22.78 -26.41 -0.69
CA LEU A 311 24.16 -26.47 -0.18
C LEU A 311 24.31 -27.46 0.98
N ASP A 312 23.29 -27.55 1.85
CA ASP A 312 23.24 -28.49 2.96
C ASP A 312 21.80 -29.01 3.17
N PRO A 313 21.42 -30.14 2.55
CA PRO A 313 20.10 -30.75 2.70
C PRO A 313 19.79 -31.17 4.15
N SER A 314 20.82 -31.46 4.96
CA SER A 314 20.69 -31.92 6.34
C SER A 314 20.48 -30.77 7.34
N SER A 315 20.73 -29.53 6.95
CA SER A 315 20.56 -28.35 7.81
C SER A 315 19.13 -28.19 8.30
N PHE A 316 18.96 -27.74 9.54
CA PHE A 316 17.65 -27.34 10.08
C PHE A 316 17.49 -25.81 9.94
N VAL A 317 16.39 -25.38 9.35
CA VAL A 317 16.17 -23.96 9.03
C VAL A 317 14.89 -23.45 9.68
N VAL A 318 15.02 -22.41 10.51
CA VAL A 318 13.90 -21.70 11.14
C VAL A 318 13.80 -20.30 10.54
N VAL A 319 12.60 -19.87 10.22
CA VAL A 319 12.34 -18.51 9.70
C VAL A 319 11.44 -17.78 10.67
N THR A 320 11.91 -16.67 11.21
CA THR A 320 11.17 -15.82 12.15
C THR A 320 10.94 -14.44 11.55
N SER A 321 9.69 -13.99 11.50
CA SER A 321 9.37 -12.63 11.07
C SER A 321 9.84 -11.61 12.10
N LEU A 322 10.50 -10.53 11.65
CA LEU A 322 10.98 -9.47 12.50
C LEU A 322 10.06 -8.25 12.44
N SER A 323 9.73 -7.68 13.59
CA SER A 323 8.97 -6.43 13.70
C SER A 323 9.77 -5.20 13.31
N GLY A 324 11.11 -5.25 13.41
CA GLY A 324 12.02 -4.16 13.03
C GLY A 324 13.46 -4.61 13.02
N VAL A 325 14.29 -3.97 12.20
CA VAL A 325 15.74 -4.15 12.14
C VAL A 325 16.36 -2.75 12.21
N TYR A 326 17.23 -2.54 13.18
CA TYR A 326 17.94 -1.28 13.37
C TYR A 326 19.43 -1.50 13.14
N GLY A 327 20.07 -0.63 12.36
CA GLY A 327 21.49 -0.73 12.01
C GLY A 327 21.75 -0.82 10.51
N ASN A 328 22.94 -1.26 10.13
CA ASN A 328 23.39 -1.34 8.73
C ASN A 328 22.80 -2.57 8.03
N PHE A 329 21.57 -2.46 7.56
CA PHE A 329 20.94 -3.47 6.71
C PHE A 329 20.97 -3.01 5.25
N HIS A 330 21.61 -3.79 4.38
CA HIS A 330 21.67 -3.47 2.95
C HIS A 330 20.29 -3.71 2.30
N MET A 331 19.57 -2.62 2.02
CA MET A 331 18.39 -2.68 1.15
C MET A 331 18.82 -2.38 -0.27
N LYS A 332 18.34 -3.18 -1.24
CA LYS A 332 18.49 -2.81 -2.66
C LYS A 332 17.84 -1.44 -2.85
N PRO A 333 18.56 -0.44 -3.37
CA PRO A 333 17.97 0.85 -3.67
C PRO A 333 16.81 0.68 -4.65
N ILE A 334 15.80 1.52 -4.48
CA ILE A 334 14.70 1.65 -5.46
C ILE A 334 15.33 2.21 -6.73
N LYS A 335 15.40 1.39 -7.78
CA LYS A 335 15.98 1.77 -9.07
C LYS A 335 15.03 2.66 -9.84
#